data_53c8c969aa28bc3fea8b40192905c853
#
_entry.id   53c8c969aa28bc3fea8b40192905c853
#
_cell.length_a   1.000
_cell.length_b   1.000
_cell.length_c   1.000
_cell.angle_alpha   90.00
_cell.angle_beta   90.00
_cell.angle_gamma   90.00
#
_symmetry.space_group_name_H-M   'P 1'
#
loop_
_entity.id
_entity.type
_entity.pdbx_description
1 polymer ?
#
loop_
_entity_poly.entity_id
_entity_poly.type
_entity_poly.pdbx_seq_one_letter_code
_entity_poly.pdbx_strand_id
1 'polypeptide(L)'
;MTVYRKQPKTLAETSAATVSEVDARQSSGLTSLFKGSALAADAPRTASVARTTGETDIAVTLGIDGAGTCDIATGVPFFDHMLNAFGRHGLFDLKVKATGDIEVDAHHTVEDAGIVLGQAFAEALGDRRQITRFADATVPLDEALVHVVIDISGRGQAYCTLPLPTERVGSFDSELAVEFFYAFARTAGITLHVRELAGANTHHIIEAAFKALGRTLRAACALDPRVTGVPSTKGTL
;
A
#
# COMPACT_ATOMS: atom_id res chain seq x y z
N MET A 1 42.53 -18.84 43.90
CA MET A 1 41.62 -19.56 44.77
C MET A 1 40.41 -19.96 43.96
N THR A 2 40.46 -21.08 43.48
CA THR A 2 39.79 -22.37 43.59
C THR A 2 38.45 -22.41 42.88
N VAL A 3 38.55 -23.10 41.76
CA VAL A 3 37.49 -23.52 40.84
C VAL A 3 36.57 -24.55 41.53
N TYR A 4 35.27 -24.49 41.26
CA TYR A 4 34.39 -25.67 41.38
C TYR A 4 33.54 -25.85 40.13
N ARG A 5 33.97 -26.82 39.33
CA ARG A 5 33.21 -27.47 38.25
C ARG A 5 32.23 -28.47 38.88
N LYS A 6 30.96 -28.46 38.50
CA LYS A 6 30.06 -29.62 38.66
C LYS A 6 29.52 -30.04 37.29
N GLN A 7 29.81 -31.27 36.94
CA GLN A 7 29.30 -31.98 35.76
C GLN A 7 27.87 -32.51 36.00
N PRO A 8 27.08 -32.71 34.92
CA PRO A 8 25.72 -33.21 35.02
C PRO A 8 25.68 -34.75 35.09
N LYS A 9 24.73 -35.27 35.86
CA LYS A 9 24.40 -36.69 35.95
C LYS A 9 23.45 -37.07 34.82
N THR A 10 23.82 -38.12 34.10
CA THR A 10 22.98 -38.96 33.24
C THR A 10 21.93 -39.69 34.07
N LEU A 11 20.68 -39.70 33.57
CA LEU A 11 19.69 -40.71 33.95
C LEU A 11 19.07 -41.26 32.66
N ALA A 12 19.28 -42.55 32.54
CA ALA A 12 18.72 -43.41 31.51
C ALA A 12 17.35 -43.95 31.95
N GLU A 13 16.56 -44.24 30.95
CA GLU A 13 15.52 -45.26 30.89
C GLU A 13 14.39 -45.28 31.94
N THR A 14 13.18 -45.03 31.46
CA THR A 14 12.05 -45.89 31.85
C THR A 14 10.87 -45.79 30.86
N SER A 15 10.56 -46.93 30.28
CA SER A 15 9.25 -47.53 30.03
C SER A 15 8.37 -46.93 28.92
N ALA A 16 8.28 -47.69 27.84
CA ALA A 16 7.17 -47.72 26.91
C ALA A 16 5.85 -48.06 27.64
N ALA A 17 4.88 -47.16 27.52
CA ALA A 17 3.50 -47.48 27.85
C ALA A 17 2.69 -47.40 26.54
N THR A 18 2.09 -48.51 26.19
CA THR A 18 1.14 -48.73 25.09
C THR A 18 -0.02 -47.76 25.17
N VAL A 19 -0.20 -46.97 24.10
CA VAL A 19 -1.43 -46.23 23.85
C VAL A 19 -2.41 -47.18 23.19
N SER A 20 -3.36 -47.66 23.96
CA SER A 20 -4.57 -48.38 23.49
C SER A 20 -5.50 -47.44 22.78
N GLU A 21 -6.14 -47.98 21.77
CA GLU A 21 -7.26 -47.48 20.97
C GLU A 21 -8.17 -46.51 21.71
N VAL A 22 -8.17 -45.25 21.29
CA VAL A 22 -9.23 -44.27 21.58
C VAL A 22 -10.01 -44.01 20.32
N ASP A 23 -11.24 -44.39 20.41
CA ASP A 23 -12.43 -44.32 19.60
C ASP A 23 -12.37 -43.42 18.34
N ALA A 24 -12.47 -44.05 17.16
CA ALA A 24 -12.57 -43.45 15.83
C ALA A 24 -13.96 -42.84 15.52
N ARG A 25 -14.75 -42.46 16.52
CA ARG A 25 -16.12 -41.98 16.33
C ARG A 25 -16.40 -40.51 16.60
N GLN A 26 -15.38 -39.73 16.90
CA GLN A 26 -15.57 -38.27 17.10
C GLN A 26 -14.86 -37.36 16.08
N SER A 27 -14.26 -37.90 15.01
CA SER A 27 -13.56 -37.09 14.01
C SER A 27 -14.43 -36.63 12.82
N SER A 28 -15.72 -36.99 12.76
CA SER A 28 -16.58 -36.60 11.63
C SER A 28 -17.26 -35.22 11.78
N GLY A 29 -17.13 -34.58 12.93
CA GLY A 29 -17.79 -33.29 13.21
C GLY A 29 -16.93 -32.05 12.93
N LEU A 30 -15.61 -32.18 12.94
CA LEU A 30 -14.72 -31.00 12.75
C LEU A 30 -14.31 -30.75 11.29
N THR A 31 -14.42 -31.73 10.43
CA THR A 31 -14.00 -31.60 9.02
C THR A 31 -14.99 -30.81 8.16
N SER A 32 -16.21 -30.54 8.64
CA SER A 32 -17.20 -29.75 7.90
C SER A 32 -17.11 -28.24 8.15
N LEU A 33 -16.38 -27.81 9.17
CA LEU A 33 -16.21 -26.40 9.52
C LEU A 33 -15.10 -25.69 8.69
N PHE A 34 -14.27 -26.44 7.97
CA PHE A 34 -13.21 -25.89 7.12
C PHE A 34 -13.44 -26.13 5.62
N LYS A 35 -14.68 -26.18 5.16
CA LYS A 35 -14.95 -25.92 3.75
C LYS A 35 -14.75 -24.42 3.53
N GLY A 36 -13.50 -24.02 3.35
CA GLY A 36 -13.18 -22.74 2.75
C GLY A 36 -13.91 -22.70 1.40
N SER A 37 -14.89 -21.82 1.25
CA SER A 37 -15.41 -21.47 -0.05
C SER A 37 -14.18 -21.04 -0.86
N ALA A 38 -13.87 -21.75 -1.94
CA ALA A 38 -12.98 -21.23 -2.94
C ALA A 38 -13.51 -19.82 -3.26
N LEU A 39 -12.68 -18.80 -3.06
CA LEU A 39 -12.98 -17.43 -3.50
C LEU A 39 -13.38 -17.60 -4.96
N ALA A 40 -14.63 -17.29 -5.30
CA ALA A 40 -14.99 -17.04 -6.67
C ALA A 40 -13.97 -16.02 -7.15
N ALA A 41 -13.38 -16.23 -8.33
CA ALA A 41 -12.51 -15.21 -8.92
C ALA A 41 -13.39 -13.98 -9.12
N ASP A 42 -13.35 -13.07 -8.15
CA ASP A 42 -14.09 -11.83 -8.19
C ASP A 42 -13.64 -11.07 -9.45
N ALA A 43 -14.55 -10.30 -10.02
CA ALA A 43 -14.25 -9.43 -11.16
C ALA A 43 -12.98 -8.60 -10.84
N PRO A 44 -12.11 -8.36 -11.83
CA PRO A 44 -10.89 -7.60 -11.59
C PRO A 44 -11.21 -6.27 -10.91
N ARG A 45 -10.49 -5.93 -9.83
CA ARG A 45 -10.67 -4.66 -9.10
C ARG A 45 -10.07 -3.52 -9.93
N THR A 46 -10.88 -2.95 -10.82
CA THR A 46 -10.47 -1.90 -11.75
C THR A 46 -11.43 -0.72 -11.68
N ALA A 47 -10.91 0.48 -11.97
CA ALA A 47 -11.71 1.68 -12.11
C ALA A 47 -11.16 2.59 -13.20
N SER A 48 -12.04 3.43 -13.76
CA SER A 48 -11.66 4.48 -14.70
C SER A 48 -12.41 5.76 -14.32
N VAL A 49 -11.63 6.77 -13.95
CA VAL A 49 -12.14 8.08 -13.49
C VAL A 49 -11.55 9.17 -14.34
N ALA A 50 -12.38 10.14 -14.72
CA ALA A 50 -11.96 11.35 -15.43
C ALA A 50 -12.52 12.59 -14.73
N ARG A 51 -11.75 13.67 -14.74
CA ARG A 51 -12.11 14.97 -14.17
C ARG A 51 -11.58 16.08 -15.07
N THR A 52 -12.48 16.98 -15.46
CA THR A 52 -12.14 18.19 -16.22
C THR A 52 -12.53 19.42 -15.43
N THR A 53 -11.63 20.38 -15.33
CA THR A 53 -11.85 21.71 -14.71
C THR A 53 -11.54 22.82 -15.72
N GLY A 54 -11.47 24.06 -15.27
CA GLY A 54 -10.95 25.16 -16.10
C GLY A 54 -9.42 25.15 -16.24
N GLU A 55 -8.72 24.36 -15.41
CA GLU A 55 -7.26 24.34 -15.29
C GLU A 55 -6.66 23.01 -15.78
N THR A 56 -7.38 21.90 -15.61
CA THR A 56 -6.86 20.56 -15.91
C THR A 56 -7.91 19.67 -16.58
N ASP A 57 -7.41 18.69 -17.35
CA ASP A 57 -8.18 17.55 -17.89
C ASP A 57 -7.41 16.26 -17.62
N ILE A 58 -7.93 15.41 -16.73
CA ILE A 58 -7.22 14.25 -16.20
C ILE A 58 -8.08 13.01 -16.32
N ALA A 59 -7.49 11.92 -16.83
CA ALA A 59 -8.10 10.61 -16.91
C ALA A 59 -7.14 9.55 -16.32
N VAL A 60 -7.68 8.74 -15.41
CA VAL A 60 -6.96 7.63 -14.76
C VAL A 60 -7.71 6.33 -14.99
N THR A 61 -6.98 5.28 -15.41
CA THR A 61 -7.45 3.89 -15.36
C THR A 61 -6.52 3.11 -14.45
N LEU A 62 -7.09 2.40 -13.49
CA LEU A 62 -6.36 1.66 -12.46
C LEU A 62 -6.84 0.22 -12.39
N GLY A 63 -5.90 -0.74 -12.35
CA GLY A 63 -6.11 -2.11 -11.93
C GLY A 63 -5.30 -2.39 -10.67
N ILE A 64 -5.98 -2.72 -9.56
CA ILE A 64 -5.29 -2.98 -8.27
C ILE A 64 -4.53 -4.30 -8.32
N ASP A 65 -5.10 -5.32 -8.96
CA ASP A 65 -4.53 -6.68 -9.05
C ASP A 65 -3.73 -6.87 -10.35
N GLY A 66 -2.93 -5.86 -10.71
CA GLY A 66 -2.17 -5.80 -11.95
C GLY A 66 -0.78 -6.43 -11.87
N ALA A 67 0.01 -6.17 -12.91
CA ALA A 67 1.40 -6.60 -13.05
C ALA A 67 2.40 -5.43 -12.97
N GLY A 68 1.93 -4.21 -12.74
CA GLY A 68 2.74 -3.00 -12.71
C GLY A 68 2.97 -2.41 -14.10
N THR A 69 2.03 -2.60 -15.03
CA THR A 69 2.08 -1.97 -16.37
C THR A 69 1.65 -0.51 -16.26
N CYS A 70 2.51 0.41 -16.66
CA CYS A 70 2.25 1.84 -16.55
C CYS A 70 2.29 2.53 -17.92
N ASP A 71 1.30 3.42 -18.17
CA ASP A 71 1.24 4.35 -19.31
C ASP A 71 0.91 5.75 -18.79
N ILE A 72 1.96 6.51 -18.44
CA ILE A 72 1.85 7.78 -17.73
C ILE A 72 2.27 8.93 -18.64
N ALA A 73 1.46 9.97 -18.71
CA ALA A 73 1.75 11.21 -19.42
C ALA A 73 0.99 12.37 -18.78
N THR A 74 1.61 13.08 -17.85
CA THR A 74 1.05 14.25 -17.16
C THR A 74 1.57 15.58 -17.70
N GLY A 75 2.60 15.53 -18.56
CA GLY A 75 3.32 16.73 -18.98
C GLY A 75 4.38 17.20 -17.99
N VAL A 76 4.49 16.56 -16.82
CA VAL A 76 5.46 16.87 -15.77
C VAL A 76 6.43 15.68 -15.63
N PRO A 77 7.63 15.70 -16.28
CA PRO A 77 8.47 14.51 -16.42
C PRO A 77 8.90 13.85 -15.12
N PHE A 78 9.22 14.62 -14.08
CA PHE A 78 9.59 14.07 -12.79
C PHE A 78 8.38 13.39 -12.11
N PHE A 79 7.20 13.97 -12.21
CA PHE A 79 5.99 13.38 -11.67
C PHE A 79 5.59 12.12 -12.42
N ASP A 80 5.76 12.09 -13.76
CA ASP A 80 5.57 10.86 -14.56
C ASP A 80 6.48 9.74 -14.07
N HIS A 81 7.74 10.05 -13.75
CA HIS A 81 8.68 9.09 -13.16
C HIS A 81 8.20 8.60 -11.78
N MET A 82 7.69 9.49 -10.92
CA MET A 82 7.16 9.12 -9.60
C MET A 82 5.93 8.22 -9.69
N LEU A 83 4.99 8.53 -10.57
CA LEU A 83 3.81 7.68 -10.79
C LEU A 83 4.16 6.32 -11.40
N ASN A 84 5.17 6.26 -12.29
CA ASN A 84 5.73 4.99 -12.78
C ASN A 84 6.36 4.17 -11.64
N ALA A 85 7.14 4.80 -10.76
CA ALA A 85 7.72 4.13 -9.60
C ALA A 85 6.62 3.58 -8.67
N PHE A 86 5.58 4.37 -8.41
CA PHE A 86 4.40 3.98 -7.62
C PHE A 86 3.69 2.75 -8.23
N GLY A 87 3.29 2.82 -9.51
CA GLY A 87 2.56 1.74 -10.18
C GLY A 87 3.40 0.47 -10.29
N ARG A 88 4.68 0.59 -10.67
CA ARG A 88 5.59 -0.54 -10.83
C ARG A 88 5.84 -1.29 -9.53
N HIS A 89 6.13 -0.58 -8.44
CA HIS A 89 6.41 -1.20 -7.14
C HIS A 89 5.15 -1.62 -6.39
N GLY A 90 4.00 -0.99 -6.70
CA GLY A 90 2.68 -1.42 -6.24
C GLY A 90 2.11 -2.61 -7.01
N LEU A 91 2.70 -2.96 -8.17
CA LEU A 91 2.14 -3.91 -9.15
C LEU A 91 0.74 -3.50 -9.64
N PHE A 92 0.46 -2.19 -9.69
CA PHE A 92 -0.77 -1.67 -10.25
C PHE A 92 -0.65 -1.50 -11.76
N ASP A 93 -1.66 -1.92 -12.51
CA ASP A 93 -1.78 -1.51 -13.90
C ASP A 93 -2.39 -0.11 -13.92
N LEU A 94 -1.59 0.88 -14.34
CA LEU A 94 -1.88 2.29 -14.17
C LEU A 94 -1.72 3.05 -15.46
N LYS A 95 -2.81 3.67 -15.91
CA LYS A 95 -2.80 4.64 -16.99
C LYS A 95 -3.21 6.00 -16.47
N VAL A 96 -2.39 7.02 -16.70
CA VAL A 96 -2.66 8.43 -16.35
C VAL A 96 -2.41 9.29 -17.58
N LYS A 97 -3.40 10.07 -17.96
CA LYS A 97 -3.28 11.12 -18.96
C LYS A 97 -3.75 12.42 -18.33
N ALA A 98 -2.93 13.43 -18.40
CA ALA A 98 -3.27 14.76 -17.91
C ALA A 98 -2.83 15.83 -18.93
N THR A 99 -3.65 16.86 -19.02
CA THR A 99 -3.33 18.14 -19.63
C THR A 99 -3.71 19.22 -18.61
N GLY A 100 -2.80 20.11 -18.29
CA GLY A 100 -3.02 21.19 -17.33
C GLY A 100 -2.27 22.44 -17.74
N ASP A 101 -2.47 23.51 -16.99
CA ASP A 101 -1.89 24.84 -17.15
C ASP A 101 -0.44 24.92 -16.63
N ILE A 102 0.40 23.95 -17.04
CA ILE A 102 1.79 23.79 -16.58
C ILE A 102 2.70 24.99 -16.91
N GLU A 103 2.27 25.90 -17.78
CA GLU A 103 2.92 27.18 -18.02
C GLU A 103 2.78 28.15 -16.85
N VAL A 104 1.79 27.96 -15.97
CA VAL A 104 1.67 28.67 -14.69
C VAL A 104 2.62 28.02 -13.68
N ASP A 105 2.31 26.79 -13.32
CA ASP A 105 3.15 25.83 -12.57
C ASP A 105 2.54 24.43 -12.68
N ALA A 106 3.14 23.44 -12.00
CA ALA A 106 2.63 22.07 -12.04
C ALA A 106 1.62 21.76 -10.90
N HIS A 107 1.24 22.72 -10.05
CA HIS A 107 0.46 22.49 -8.84
C HIS A 107 -0.89 21.85 -9.15
N HIS A 108 -1.70 22.52 -9.99
CA HIS A 108 -3.05 22.04 -10.33
C HIS A 108 -3.00 20.63 -10.96
N THR A 109 -2.01 20.37 -11.84
CA THR A 109 -1.87 19.06 -12.49
C THR A 109 -1.54 17.96 -11.48
N VAL A 110 -0.65 18.23 -10.54
CA VAL A 110 -0.19 17.24 -9.53
C VAL A 110 -1.28 16.99 -8.49
N GLU A 111 -1.94 18.04 -7.97
CA GLU A 111 -3.04 17.90 -7.02
C GLU A 111 -4.22 17.15 -7.65
N ASP A 112 -4.67 17.57 -8.82
CA ASP A 112 -5.81 16.98 -9.50
C ASP A 112 -5.54 15.54 -9.93
N ALA A 113 -4.31 15.19 -10.34
CA ALA A 113 -3.92 13.80 -10.57
C ALA A 113 -4.00 12.96 -9.28
N GLY A 114 -3.61 13.53 -8.14
CA GLY A 114 -3.78 12.91 -6.82
C GLY A 114 -5.25 12.68 -6.49
N ILE A 115 -6.12 13.66 -6.74
CA ILE A 115 -7.57 13.55 -6.54
C ILE A 115 -8.14 12.40 -7.38
N VAL A 116 -7.87 12.41 -8.70
CA VAL A 116 -8.46 11.43 -9.63
C VAL A 116 -7.95 10.02 -9.39
N LEU A 117 -6.65 9.87 -9.09
CA LEU A 117 -6.07 8.58 -8.72
C LEU A 117 -6.64 8.05 -7.41
N GLY A 118 -6.83 8.90 -6.41
CA GLY A 118 -7.46 8.52 -5.15
C GLY A 118 -8.92 8.07 -5.33
N GLN A 119 -9.70 8.76 -6.17
CA GLN A 119 -11.05 8.34 -6.54
C GLN A 119 -11.04 6.97 -7.25
N ALA A 120 -10.11 6.76 -8.20
CA ALA A 120 -9.97 5.48 -8.87
C ALA A 120 -9.63 4.35 -7.89
N PHE A 121 -8.78 4.61 -6.86
CA PHE A 121 -8.53 3.64 -5.80
C PHE A 121 -9.77 3.32 -4.98
N ALA A 122 -10.53 4.32 -4.56
CA ALA A 122 -11.75 4.13 -3.79
C ALA A 122 -12.79 3.31 -4.58
N GLU A 123 -12.97 3.61 -5.88
CA GLU A 123 -13.89 2.87 -6.75
C GLU A 123 -13.43 1.43 -6.99
N ALA A 124 -12.14 1.20 -7.28
CA ALA A 124 -11.60 -0.13 -7.53
C ALA A 124 -11.62 -1.02 -6.28
N LEU A 125 -11.48 -0.45 -5.08
CA LEU A 125 -11.61 -1.17 -3.80
C LEU A 125 -13.05 -1.59 -3.49
N GLY A 126 -14.03 -0.89 -4.04
CA GLY A 126 -15.44 -1.18 -3.84
C GLY A 126 -15.84 -1.16 -2.36
N ASP A 127 -16.46 -2.24 -1.89
CA ASP A 127 -16.98 -2.36 -0.53
C ASP A 127 -15.91 -2.69 0.54
N ARG A 128 -14.64 -2.77 0.15
CA ARG A 128 -13.48 -2.99 1.04
C ARG A 128 -13.56 -4.30 1.85
N ARG A 129 -14.24 -5.31 1.31
CA ARG A 129 -14.36 -6.61 1.97
C ARG A 129 -13.08 -7.41 1.81
N GLN A 130 -12.77 -8.20 2.82
CA GLN A 130 -11.67 -9.17 2.85
C GLN A 130 -10.26 -8.57 2.64
N ILE A 131 -10.10 -7.26 2.62
CA ILE A 131 -8.77 -6.63 2.49
C ILE A 131 -7.97 -6.75 3.79
N THR A 132 -6.64 -6.69 3.68
CA THR A 132 -5.73 -6.62 4.84
C THR A 132 -5.95 -5.32 5.64
N ARG A 133 -6.30 -4.22 4.97
CA ARG A 133 -6.63 -2.90 5.50
C ARG A 133 -5.44 -2.10 6.01
N PHE A 134 -4.61 -2.66 6.89
CA PHE A 134 -3.45 -2.00 7.46
C PHE A 134 -2.18 -2.56 6.84
N ALA A 135 -1.25 -1.69 6.49
CA ALA A 135 0.08 -2.09 6.07
C ALA A 135 1.09 -0.98 6.28
N ASP A 136 2.35 -1.37 6.26
CA ASP A 136 3.47 -0.45 6.21
C ASP A 136 4.58 -0.98 5.30
N ALA A 137 5.43 -0.07 4.82
CA ALA A 137 6.67 -0.42 4.16
C ALA A 137 7.74 0.63 4.43
N THR A 138 8.94 0.18 4.72
CA THR A 138 10.14 1.02 4.73
C THR A 138 10.95 0.71 3.49
N VAL A 139 11.21 1.73 2.67
CA VAL A 139 11.89 1.58 1.38
C VAL A 139 13.13 2.45 1.34
N PRO A 140 14.30 1.87 1.07
CA PRO A 140 15.53 2.61 0.82
C PRO A 140 15.65 3.00 -0.66
N LEU A 141 16.33 4.11 -0.90
CA LEU A 141 16.96 4.45 -2.17
C LEU A 141 18.28 5.14 -1.86
N ASP A 142 19.36 4.45 -2.11
CA ASP A 142 20.71 4.84 -1.69
C ASP A 142 20.75 5.27 -0.20
N GLU A 143 21.03 6.53 0.10
CA GLU A 143 21.09 7.08 1.46
C GLU A 143 19.72 7.45 2.04
N ALA A 144 18.68 7.54 1.18
CA ALA A 144 17.33 7.86 1.63
C ALA A 144 16.61 6.62 2.14
N LEU A 145 15.84 6.80 3.20
CA LEU A 145 15.02 5.77 3.82
C LEU A 145 13.67 6.37 4.21
N VAL A 146 12.59 5.90 3.62
CA VAL A 146 11.24 6.41 3.88
C VAL A 146 10.32 5.31 4.35
N HIS A 147 9.56 5.60 5.41
CA HIS A 147 8.54 4.74 5.98
C HIS A 147 7.14 5.27 5.64
N VAL A 148 6.30 4.40 5.09
CA VAL A 148 4.90 4.68 4.79
C VAL A 148 4.00 3.71 5.54
N VAL A 149 2.95 4.24 6.18
CA VAL A 149 1.93 3.46 6.91
C VAL A 149 0.55 3.86 6.42
N ILE A 150 -0.33 2.88 6.20
CA ILE A 150 -1.69 3.09 5.70
C ILE A 150 -2.72 2.35 6.56
N ASP A 151 -3.84 3.04 6.83
CA ASP A 151 -5.13 2.45 7.22
C ASP A 151 -6.18 2.80 6.14
N ILE A 152 -6.75 1.81 5.47
CA ILE A 152 -7.90 2.00 4.57
C ILE A 152 -9.13 2.20 5.44
N SER A 153 -9.23 3.40 6.02
CA SER A 153 -10.12 3.74 7.14
C SER A 153 -11.46 4.35 6.72
N GLY A 154 -11.63 4.71 5.44
CA GLY A 154 -12.73 5.56 4.99
C GLY A 154 -12.58 7.05 5.35
N ARG A 155 -11.53 7.43 6.08
CA ARG A 155 -11.22 8.80 6.51
C ARG A 155 -9.98 9.30 5.78
N GLY A 156 -10.16 10.19 4.82
CA GLY A 156 -9.08 10.69 3.96
C GLY A 156 -8.21 11.73 4.69
N GLN A 157 -7.04 11.32 5.18
CA GLN A 157 -6.07 12.22 5.81
C GLN A 157 -4.63 11.74 5.54
N ALA A 158 -3.72 12.69 5.29
CA ALA A 158 -2.30 12.40 5.21
C ALA A 158 -1.52 13.18 6.28
N TYR A 159 -0.45 12.57 6.77
CA TYR A 159 0.50 13.13 7.74
C TYR A 159 1.89 12.92 7.17
N CYS A 160 2.42 13.96 6.52
CA CYS A 160 3.72 13.93 5.87
C CYS A 160 4.77 14.61 6.73
N THR A 161 5.89 13.92 6.97
CA THR A 161 7.11 14.48 7.57
C THR A 161 8.25 14.12 6.64
N LEU A 162 8.40 14.94 5.60
CA LEU A 162 9.43 14.84 4.57
C LEU A 162 10.19 16.18 4.53
N PRO A 163 11.28 16.31 5.28
CA PRO A 163 12.14 17.47 5.19
C PRO A 163 12.95 17.41 3.88
N LEU A 164 12.39 18.00 2.81
CA LEU A 164 12.97 17.99 1.47
C LEU A 164 14.08 19.06 1.40
N PRO A 165 15.36 18.67 1.25
CA PRO A 165 16.50 19.61 1.35
C PRO A 165 16.56 20.66 0.25
N THR A 166 15.97 20.39 -0.92
CA THR A 166 15.96 21.35 -2.04
C THR A 166 14.53 21.68 -2.44
N GLU A 167 14.32 22.93 -2.84
CA GLU A 167 13.00 23.41 -3.29
C GLU A 167 12.56 22.77 -4.62
N ARG A 168 13.52 22.30 -5.43
CA ARG A 168 13.24 21.74 -6.76
C ARG A 168 14.07 20.52 -7.10
N VAL A 169 13.47 19.63 -7.90
CA VAL A 169 14.15 18.55 -8.63
C VAL A 169 13.88 18.74 -10.12
N GLY A 170 14.88 19.25 -10.86
CA GLY A 170 14.67 19.72 -12.23
C GLY A 170 13.69 20.89 -12.27
N SER A 171 12.60 20.76 -13.00
CA SER A 171 11.50 21.75 -13.05
C SER A 171 10.37 21.48 -12.07
N PHE A 172 10.46 20.43 -11.25
CA PHE A 172 9.43 20.02 -10.30
C PHE A 172 9.67 20.64 -8.93
N ASP A 173 8.73 21.43 -8.43
CA ASP A 173 8.77 21.96 -7.08
C ASP A 173 8.53 20.83 -6.07
N SER A 174 9.47 20.63 -5.15
CA SER A 174 9.49 19.44 -4.29
C SER A 174 8.29 19.34 -3.35
N GLU A 175 7.69 20.45 -2.95
CA GLU A 175 6.48 20.52 -2.13
C GLU A 175 5.28 19.81 -2.79
N LEU A 176 5.24 19.75 -4.13
CA LEU A 176 4.14 19.12 -4.88
C LEU A 176 4.03 17.61 -4.62
N ALA A 177 5.12 16.96 -4.20
CA ALA A 177 5.06 15.56 -3.76
C ALA A 177 4.16 15.40 -2.51
N VAL A 178 4.20 16.37 -1.61
CA VAL A 178 3.39 16.38 -0.39
C VAL A 178 1.93 16.71 -0.73
N GLU A 179 1.69 17.66 -1.64
CA GLU A 179 0.35 18.00 -2.12
C GLU A 179 -0.32 16.80 -2.80
N PHE A 180 0.42 16.04 -3.61
CA PHE A 180 -0.07 14.78 -4.17
C PHE A 180 -0.52 13.80 -3.07
N PHE A 181 0.27 13.59 -2.01
CA PHE A 181 -0.10 12.68 -0.92
C PHE A 181 -1.36 13.14 -0.17
N TYR A 182 -1.53 14.44 0.05
CA TYR A 182 -2.73 15.00 0.65
C TYR A 182 -3.96 14.78 -0.23
N ALA A 183 -3.88 15.13 -1.51
CA ALA A 183 -4.96 14.98 -2.47
C ALA A 183 -5.39 13.52 -2.63
N PHE A 184 -4.40 12.63 -2.82
CA PHE A 184 -4.62 11.19 -2.96
C PHE A 184 -5.27 10.58 -1.72
N ALA A 185 -4.71 10.80 -0.53
CA ALA A 185 -5.24 10.21 0.70
C ALA A 185 -6.67 10.65 0.98
N ARG A 186 -6.97 11.94 0.74
CA ARG A 186 -8.30 12.53 0.92
C ARG A 186 -9.36 11.80 0.10
N THR A 187 -9.10 11.58 -1.19
CA THR A 187 -10.09 11.02 -2.12
C THR A 187 -10.10 9.49 -2.15
N ALA A 188 -8.97 8.84 -1.84
CA ALA A 188 -8.93 7.39 -1.63
C ALA A 188 -9.60 6.95 -0.31
N GLY A 189 -9.88 7.89 0.60
CA GLY A 189 -10.46 7.60 1.91
C GLY A 189 -9.52 6.80 2.82
N ILE A 190 -8.22 7.10 2.77
CA ILE A 190 -7.19 6.43 3.58
C ILE A 190 -6.57 7.38 4.60
N THR A 191 -6.14 6.82 5.72
CA THR A 191 -5.21 7.51 6.63
C THR A 191 -3.80 7.11 6.22
N LEU A 192 -3.00 8.09 5.80
CA LEU A 192 -1.65 7.92 5.26
C LEU A 192 -0.63 8.63 6.14
N HIS A 193 0.41 7.92 6.56
CA HIS A 193 1.60 8.52 7.15
C HIS A 193 2.79 8.30 6.24
N VAL A 194 3.53 9.38 5.93
CA VAL A 194 4.77 9.34 5.15
C VAL A 194 5.87 10.00 5.99
N ARG A 195 6.91 9.25 6.31
CA ARG A 195 8.01 9.73 7.17
C ARG A 195 9.36 9.41 6.56
N GLU A 196 10.17 10.42 6.39
CA GLU A 196 11.60 10.24 6.16
C GLU A 196 12.26 9.78 7.47
N LEU A 197 13.06 8.73 7.38
CA LEU A 197 13.90 8.22 8.47
C LEU A 197 15.36 8.62 8.29
N ALA A 198 15.79 8.75 7.04
CA ALA A 198 17.10 9.25 6.62
C ALA A 198 17.02 9.73 5.17
N GLY A 199 17.87 10.69 4.80
CA GLY A 199 17.99 11.15 3.43
C GLY A 199 18.76 12.47 3.34
N ALA A 200 19.35 12.73 2.17
CA ALA A 200 20.02 13.99 1.87
C ALA A 200 19.72 14.47 0.45
N ASN A 201 19.33 13.57 -0.44
CA ASN A 201 18.98 13.89 -1.83
C ASN A 201 17.46 13.92 -1.97
N THR A 202 16.91 15.09 -2.29
CA THR A 202 15.45 15.31 -2.44
C THR A 202 14.82 14.35 -3.46
N HIS A 203 15.48 14.07 -4.59
CA HIS A 203 15.00 13.09 -5.58
C HIS A 203 14.86 11.69 -4.94
N HIS A 204 15.91 11.22 -4.24
CA HIS A 204 15.90 9.90 -3.60
C HIS A 204 14.81 9.79 -2.53
N ILE A 205 14.61 10.84 -1.74
CA ILE A 205 13.57 10.88 -0.69
C ILE A 205 12.18 10.76 -1.32
N ILE A 206 11.88 11.59 -2.33
CA ILE A 206 10.57 11.59 -3.00
C ILE A 206 10.33 10.23 -3.69
N GLU A 207 11.31 9.72 -4.44
CA GLU A 207 11.16 8.44 -5.14
C GLU A 207 11.00 7.27 -4.16
N ALA A 208 11.75 7.25 -3.05
CA ALA A 208 11.56 6.24 -2.00
C ALA A 208 10.16 6.32 -1.40
N ALA A 209 9.59 7.54 -1.22
CA ALA A 209 8.23 7.73 -0.72
C ALA A 209 7.17 7.17 -1.68
N PHE A 210 7.28 7.43 -2.99
CA PHE A 210 6.35 6.89 -3.98
C PHE A 210 6.44 5.36 -4.12
N LYS A 211 7.65 4.79 -4.07
CA LYS A 211 7.87 3.33 -4.02
C LYS A 211 7.26 2.71 -2.76
N ALA A 212 7.48 3.34 -1.61
CA ALA A 212 6.93 2.90 -0.33
C ALA A 212 5.39 2.94 -0.36
N LEU A 213 4.79 4.04 -0.87
CA LEU A 213 3.35 4.18 -1.01
C LEU A 213 2.76 3.05 -1.86
N GLY A 214 3.35 2.77 -3.04
CA GLY A 214 2.88 1.68 -3.91
C GLY A 214 2.93 0.32 -3.22
N ARG A 215 4.05 0.00 -2.57
CA ARG A 215 4.21 -1.27 -1.83
C ARG A 215 3.24 -1.41 -0.67
N THR A 216 3.06 -0.33 0.09
CA THR A 216 2.15 -0.30 1.25
C THR A 216 0.70 -0.47 0.82
N LEU A 217 0.26 0.25 -0.22
CA LEU A 217 -1.10 0.12 -0.77
C LEU A 217 -1.36 -1.30 -1.29
N ARG A 218 -0.42 -1.89 -2.04
CA ARG A 218 -0.55 -3.28 -2.49
C ARG A 218 -0.79 -4.23 -1.32
N ALA A 219 -0.02 -4.09 -0.24
CA ALA A 219 -0.17 -4.94 0.93
C ALA A 219 -1.50 -4.68 1.66
N ALA A 220 -1.92 -3.41 1.81
CA ALA A 220 -3.18 -3.05 2.47
C ALA A 220 -4.41 -3.51 1.67
N CYS A 221 -4.32 -3.49 0.32
CA CYS A 221 -5.38 -3.94 -0.59
C CYS A 221 -5.42 -5.47 -0.78
N ALA A 222 -4.39 -6.21 -0.34
CA ALA A 222 -4.33 -7.66 -0.50
C ALA A 222 -5.52 -8.34 0.19
N LEU A 223 -6.10 -9.33 -0.48
CA LEU A 223 -7.20 -10.10 0.09
C LEU A 223 -6.65 -11.11 1.11
N ASP A 224 -7.21 -11.13 2.32
CA ASP A 224 -6.93 -12.16 3.33
C ASP A 224 -8.13 -13.11 3.42
N PRO A 225 -8.01 -14.38 3.02
CA PRO A 225 -9.11 -15.34 3.01
C PRO A 225 -9.66 -15.65 4.42
N ARG A 226 -8.94 -15.27 5.47
CA ARG A 226 -9.39 -15.42 6.86
C ARG A 226 -10.30 -14.30 7.30
N VAL A 227 -10.32 -13.17 6.59
CA VAL A 227 -11.18 -12.02 6.87
C VAL A 227 -12.54 -12.23 6.21
N THR A 228 -13.60 -12.24 7.01
CA THR A 228 -14.97 -12.32 6.51
C THR A 228 -15.63 -10.93 6.57
N GLY A 229 -16.09 -10.43 5.41
CA GLY A 229 -16.71 -9.11 5.34
C GLY A 229 -15.72 -7.95 5.41
N VAL A 230 -16.19 -6.83 5.94
CA VAL A 230 -15.37 -5.62 6.10
C VAL A 230 -14.50 -5.75 7.35
N PRO A 231 -13.17 -5.51 7.30
CA PRO A 231 -12.26 -5.68 8.43
C PRO A 231 -12.39 -4.50 9.43
N SER A 232 -13.55 -4.38 10.05
CA SER A 232 -13.88 -3.32 11.00
C SER A 232 -14.81 -3.85 12.09
N THR A 233 -14.53 -3.52 13.34
CA THR A 233 -15.42 -3.82 14.48
C THR A 233 -16.76 -3.08 14.38
N LYS A 234 -16.84 -2.03 13.56
CA LYS A 234 -18.07 -1.26 13.29
C LYS A 234 -18.87 -1.83 12.11
N GLY A 235 -18.31 -2.80 11.36
CA GLY A 235 -18.93 -3.37 10.16
C GLY A 235 -18.91 -2.48 8.91
N THR A 236 -18.30 -1.29 8.99
CA THR A 236 -18.17 -0.31 7.90
C THR A 236 -16.78 0.36 7.91
N LEU A 237 -16.34 0.86 6.75
CA LEU A 237 -15.14 1.67 6.54
C LEU A 237 -15.48 2.88 5.69
#